data_d5de8e2fabfc0c09e370228fb3b2a10c
#
_entry.id   d5de8e2fabfc0c09e370228fb3b2a10c
#
_cell.length_a   1.000
_cell.length_b   1.000
_cell.length_c   1.000
_cell.angle_alpha   90.00
_cell.angle_beta   90.00
_cell.angle_gamma   90.00
#
_symmetry.space_group_name_H-M   'P 1'
#
loop_
_entity.id
_entity.type
_entity.pdbx_description
1 polymer ?
#
loop_
_entity_poly.entity_id
_entity_poly.type
_entity_poly.pdbx_seq_one_letter_code
_entity_poly.pdbx_strand_id
1 'polypeptide(L)' 'MDDEAVTGDSNQDGIVNVNDVTYLQRHLAGSLNTDGSAFIDETNKQLFDCVDMNKDGKLTVADVTALQIYISENN' A
#
# COMPACT_ATOMS: atom_id res chain seq x y z
N MET A 1 20.80 -1.76 -1.02
CA MET A 1 20.51 -1.62 -1.21
C MET A 1 19.56 -1.51 -1.53
N ASP A 2 19.04 -1.74 -1.27
CA ASP A 2 18.22 -1.64 -1.79
C ASP A 2 17.16 -0.93 -1.35
N ASP A 3 16.89 0.02 -1.66
CA ASP A 3 15.84 0.92 -1.39
C ASP A 3 14.65 0.68 -2.22
N GLU A 4 14.55 -0.47 -2.77
CA GLU A 4 13.41 -0.82 -3.60
C GLU A 4 12.21 -1.09 -2.72
N ALA A 5 11.07 -0.49 -3.09
CA ALA A 5 9.83 -0.77 -2.40
C ALA A 5 9.39 -2.20 -2.71
N VAL A 6 8.91 -2.89 -1.69
CA VAL A 6 8.40 -4.26 -1.84
C VAL A 6 6.95 -4.18 -2.31
N THR A 7 6.61 -4.95 -3.35
CA THR A 7 5.25 -4.94 -3.89
C THR A 7 4.25 -5.26 -2.78
N GLY A 8 3.27 -4.38 -2.61
CA GLY A 8 2.22 -4.55 -1.62
C GLY A 8 2.58 -4.07 -0.22
N ASP A 9 3.81 -3.61 -0.01
CA ASP A 9 4.28 -3.16 1.31
C ASP A 9 3.88 -1.71 1.52
N SER A 10 2.61 -1.47 1.81
CA SER A 10 2.08 -0.11 1.89
C SER A 10 2.60 0.66 3.09
N ASN A 11 2.88 -0.02 4.19
CA ASN A 11 3.40 0.66 5.38
C ASN A 11 4.93 0.68 5.44
N GLN A 12 5.58 0.08 4.46
CA GLN A 12 7.03 0.12 4.30
C GLN A 12 7.81 -0.43 5.50
N ASP A 13 7.28 -1.49 6.11
CA ASP A 13 7.98 -2.13 7.23
C ASP A 13 8.83 -3.32 6.77
N GLY A 14 8.87 -3.59 5.47
CA GLY A 14 9.66 -4.67 4.92
C GLY A 14 8.95 -6.02 4.88
N ILE A 15 7.74 -6.08 5.37
CA ILE A 15 6.95 -7.32 5.44
C ILE A 15 5.58 -7.04 4.84
N VAL A 16 5.14 -7.90 3.92
CA VAL A 16 3.82 -7.77 3.29
C VAL A 16 2.87 -8.72 3.99
N ASN A 17 1.90 -8.16 4.70
CA ASN A 17 0.91 -8.96 5.43
C ASN A 17 -0.37 -8.16 5.63
N VAL A 18 -1.27 -8.65 6.49
CA VAL A 18 -2.57 -8.01 6.70
C VAL A 18 -2.44 -6.56 7.21
N ASN A 19 -1.33 -6.22 7.84
CA ASN A 19 -1.12 -4.85 8.29
C ASN A 19 -1.06 -3.89 7.11
N ASP A 20 -0.54 -4.34 5.97
CA ASP A 20 -0.51 -3.51 4.78
C ASP A 20 -1.90 -3.27 4.23
N VAL A 21 -2.77 -4.29 4.31
CA VAL A 21 -4.15 -4.15 3.90
C VAL A 21 -4.84 -3.09 4.76
N THR A 22 -4.68 -3.18 6.07
CA THR A 22 -5.26 -2.22 7.00
C THR A 22 -4.74 -0.81 6.73
N TYR A 23 -3.45 -0.69 6.51
CA TYR A 23 -2.82 0.60 6.27
C TYR A 23 -3.40 1.24 5.00
N LEU A 24 -3.52 0.46 3.94
CA LEU A 24 -4.09 0.96 2.68
C LEU A 24 -5.56 1.36 2.87
N GLN A 25 -6.33 0.55 3.60
CA GLN A 25 -7.73 0.87 3.87
C GLN A 25 -7.85 2.19 4.62
N ARG A 26 -6.99 2.43 5.60
CA ARG A 26 -7.01 3.68 6.37
C ARG A 26 -6.68 4.85 5.48
N HIS A 27 -5.70 4.68 4.59
CA HIS A 27 -5.34 5.74 3.65
C HIS A 27 -6.53 6.09 2.77
N LEU A 28 -7.23 5.09 2.24
CA LEU A 28 -8.36 5.31 1.36
C LEU A 28 -9.55 5.94 2.10
N ALA A 29 -9.65 5.69 3.40
CA ALA A 29 -10.71 6.28 4.22
C ALA A 29 -10.41 7.74 4.59
N GLY A 30 -9.24 8.25 4.22
CA GLY A 30 -8.89 9.62 4.52
C GLY A 30 -8.22 9.84 5.86
N SER A 31 -7.79 8.76 6.53
CA SER A 31 -7.07 8.88 7.79
C SER A 31 -5.72 9.55 7.57
N LEU A 32 -5.28 10.31 8.56
CA LEU A 32 -4.01 11.01 8.48
C LEU A 32 -3.14 10.66 9.68
N ASN A 33 -1.83 10.80 9.49
CA ASN A 33 -0.88 10.65 10.58
C ASN A 33 -1.05 11.80 11.57
N THR A 34 -0.41 11.70 12.71
CA THR A 34 -0.54 12.72 13.75
C THR A 34 -0.03 14.08 13.29
N ASP A 35 0.87 14.10 12.31
CA ASP A 35 1.40 15.36 11.78
C ASP A 35 0.56 15.90 10.61
N GLY A 36 -0.55 15.24 10.28
CA GLY A 36 -1.45 15.69 9.22
C GLY A 36 -1.12 15.15 7.83
N SER A 37 -0.07 14.34 7.71
CA SER A 37 0.29 13.79 6.40
C SER A 37 -0.53 12.54 6.09
N ALA A 38 -0.65 12.25 4.79
CA ALA A 38 -1.34 11.04 4.35
C ALA A 38 -0.51 9.81 4.74
N PHE A 39 -1.19 8.70 4.96
CA PHE A 39 -0.51 7.44 5.27
C PHE A 39 0.41 7.00 4.13
N ILE A 40 -0.05 7.21 2.90
CA ILE A 40 0.72 6.82 1.71
C ILE A 40 0.97 8.09 0.90
N ASP A 41 2.25 8.36 0.62
CA ASP A 41 2.63 9.51 -0.19
C ASP A 41 2.47 9.12 -1.66
N GLU A 42 1.34 9.51 -2.23
CA GLU A 42 1.02 9.17 -3.61
C GLU A 42 1.88 9.91 -4.62
N THR A 43 2.66 10.90 -4.18
CA THR A 43 3.61 11.58 -5.07
C THR A 43 4.91 10.79 -5.20
N ASN A 44 5.13 9.83 -4.32
CA ASN A 44 6.29 8.95 -4.41
C ASN A 44 5.94 7.83 -5.39
N LYS A 45 6.45 7.93 -6.60
CA LYS A 45 6.07 7.00 -7.67
C LYS A 45 6.43 5.56 -7.36
N GLN A 46 7.57 5.36 -6.70
CA GLN A 46 7.99 3.99 -6.37
C GLN A 46 7.03 3.37 -5.37
N LEU A 47 6.65 4.12 -4.33
CA LEU A 47 5.70 3.64 -3.35
C LEU A 47 4.33 3.43 -3.97
N PHE A 48 3.86 4.41 -4.74
CA PHE A 48 2.58 4.32 -5.41
C PHE A 48 2.52 3.06 -6.27
N ASP A 49 3.57 2.81 -7.04
CA ASP A 49 3.60 1.68 -7.94
C ASP A 49 3.53 0.34 -7.20
N CYS A 50 4.13 0.25 -6.02
CA CYS A 50 4.09 -1.00 -5.26
C CYS A 50 2.75 -1.20 -4.56
N VAL A 51 1.99 -0.13 -4.32
CA VAL A 51 0.69 -0.21 -3.66
C VAL A 51 -0.44 -0.36 -4.68
N ASP A 52 -0.23 0.16 -5.89
CA ASP A 52 -1.22 0.06 -6.97
C ASP A 52 -1.21 -1.36 -7.53
N MET A 53 -1.89 -2.25 -6.84
CA MET A 53 -1.79 -3.68 -7.15
C MET A 53 -2.34 -4.05 -8.51
N ASN A 54 -3.41 -3.37 -8.95
CA ASN A 54 -4.01 -3.67 -10.25
C ASN A 54 -3.46 -2.77 -11.37
N LYS A 55 -2.55 -1.84 -11.04
CA LYS A 55 -1.86 -1.01 -12.02
C LYS A 55 -2.82 -0.18 -12.88
N ASP A 56 -3.88 0.33 -12.26
CA ASP A 56 -4.84 1.17 -12.99
C ASP A 56 -4.58 2.66 -12.83
N GLY A 57 -3.52 3.02 -12.11
CA GLY A 57 -3.16 4.42 -11.91
C GLY A 57 -3.86 5.09 -10.75
N LYS A 58 -4.62 4.35 -9.98
CA LYS A 58 -5.37 4.90 -8.85
C LYS A 58 -5.31 3.95 -7.67
N LEU A 59 -5.33 4.51 -6.46
CA LEU A 59 -5.43 3.70 -5.25
C LEU A 59 -6.91 3.66 -4.85
N THR A 60 -7.51 2.49 -4.91
CA THR A 60 -8.93 2.30 -4.63
C THR A 60 -9.13 0.99 -3.89
N VAL A 61 -10.39 0.70 -3.55
CA VAL A 61 -10.75 -0.57 -2.90
C VAL A 61 -10.32 -1.76 -3.74
N ALA A 62 -10.25 -1.60 -5.06
CA ALA A 62 -9.77 -2.69 -5.92
C ALA A 62 -8.35 -3.09 -5.58
N ASP A 63 -7.51 -2.12 -5.17
CA ASP A 63 -6.15 -2.42 -4.76
C ASP A 63 -6.13 -3.17 -3.43
N VAL A 64 -7.05 -2.83 -2.52
CA VAL A 64 -7.17 -3.56 -1.25
C VAL A 64 -7.47 -5.02 -1.53
N THR A 65 -8.45 -5.29 -2.40
CA THR A 65 -8.81 -6.65 -2.76
C THR A 65 -7.64 -7.38 -3.41
N ALA A 66 -6.98 -6.72 -4.34
CA ALA A 66 -5.83 -7.32 -5.03
C ALA A 66 -4.70 -7.63 -4.05
N LEU A 67 -4.48 -6.74 -3.08
CA LEU A 67 -3.45 -6.96 -2.08
C LEU A 67 -3.79 -8.16 -1.19
N GLN A 68 -5.06 -8.29 -0.80
CA GLN A 68 -5.48 -9.44 0.00
C GLN A 68 -5.23 -10.75 -0.75
N ILE A 69 -5.53 -10.77 -2.03
CA ILE A 69 -5.30 -11.96 -2.86
C ILE A 69 -3.80 -12.24 -2.96
N TYR A 70 -3.01 -11.20 -3.17
CA TYR A 70 -1.56 -11.35 -3.27
C TYR A 70 -0.98 -11.95 -2.01
N ILE A 71 -1.41 -11.46 -0.84
CA ILE A 71 -0.92 -11.98 0.43
C ILE A 71 -1.33 -13.43 0.61
N SER A 72 -2.57 -13.74 0.26
CA SER A 72 -3.09 -15.11 0.38
C SER A 72 -2.30 -16.08 -0.48
N GLU A 73 -1.91 -15.66 -1.68
CA GLU A 73 -1.20 -16.53 -2.60
C GLU A 73 0.27 -16.68 -2.25
N ASN A 74 0.81 -15.76 -1.46
CA ASN A 74 2.24 -15.76 -1.15
C ASN A 74 2.54 -16.18 0.28
N ASN A 75 1.57 -16.72 0.97
CA ASN A 75 1.76 -17.20 2.33
C ASN A 75 1.90 -18.71 2.38
#